data_0b305dbb1cd149bb0243641ba0389751
#
_entry.id   0b305dbb1cd149bb0243641ba0389751
#
_cell.length_a   1.000
_cell.length_b   1.000
_cell.length_c   1.000
_cell.angle_alpha   90.00
_cell.angle_beta   90.00
_cell.angle_gamma   90.00
#
_symmetry.space_group_name_H-M   'P 1'
#
loop_
_entity.id
_entity.type
_entity.pdbx_description
1 polymer ?
#
loop_
_entity_poly.entity_id
_entity_poly.type
_entity_poly.pdbx_seq_one_letter_code
_entity_poly.pdbx_strand_id
1 'polypeptide(L)' 'PEFFIQRDMEYFDKAFRQAADGKEEVPLSLIGGALKKMMPKFKVRRYGCKTLGKLYERLDRYELVMTEKGVASAVRLKG' A
#
# COMPACT_ATOMS: atom_id res chain seq x y z
N PRO A 1 -11.77 0.21 -11.56
CA PRO A 1 -10.74 0.17 -10.51
C PRO A 1 -9.36 -0.22 -11.02
N GLU A 2 -9.28 -1.22 -11.90
CA GLU A 2 -7.97 -1.62 -12.43
C GLU A 2 -7.28 -0.49 -13.19
N PHE A 3 -8.06 0.28 -13.92
CA PHE A 3 -7.55 1.44 -14.63
C PHE A 3 -6.91 2.44 -13.66
N PHE A 4 -7.59 2.72 -12.56
CA PHE A 4 -7.09 3.68 -11.58
C PHE A 4 -5.85 3.15 -10.87
N ILE A 5 -5.81 1.84 -10.61
CA ILE A 5 -4.63 1.21 -10.01
C ILE A 5 -3.41 1.38 -10.91
N GLN A 6 -3.56 1.07 -12.20
CA GLN A 6 -2.46 1.21 -13.15
C GLN A 6 -2.01 2.66 -13.30
N ARG A 7 -2.98 3.58 -13.38
CA ARG A 7 -2.68 4.99 -13.51
C ARG A 7 -1.87 5.52 -12.33
N ASP A 8 -2.19 5.06 -11.12
CA ASP A 8 -1.60 5.60 -9.90
C ASP A 8 -0.50 4.72 -9.31
N MET A 9 -0.04 3.69 -10.04
CA MET A 9 0.98 2.76 -9.55
C MET A 9 2.22 3.49 -9.05
N GLU A 10 2.63 4.55 -9.74
CA GLU A 10 3.80 5.33 -9.38
C GLU A 10 3.67 5.92 -7.97
N TYR A 11 2.48 6.37 -7.62
CA TYR A 11 2.23 6.92 -6.27
C TYR A 11 2.32 5.83 -5.20
N PHE A 12 1.80 4.65 -5.50
CA PHE A 12 1.86 3.54 -4.56
C PHE A 12 3.31 3.12 -4.31
N ASP A 13 4.11 3.03 -5.36
CA ASP A 13 5.53 2.68 -5.23
C ASP A 13 6.29 3.75 -4.47
N LYS A 14 6.02 5.01 -4.76
CA LYS A 14 6.70 6.12 -4.09
C LYS A 14 6.34 6.17 -2.60
N ALA A 15 5.06 5.97 -2.28
CA ALA A 15 4.61 5.95 -0.90
C ALA A 15 5.29 4.83 -0.12
N PHE A 16 5.40 3.65 -0.73
CA PHE A 16 6.08 2.52 -0.10
C PHE A 16 7.54 2.87 0.19
N ARG A 17 8.26 3.41 -0.79
CA ARG A 17 9.67 3.74 -0.62
C ARG A 17 9.90 4.80 0.45
N GLN A 18 9.03 5.83 0.47
CA GLN A 18 9.15 6.88 1.49
C GLN A 18 8.87 6.34 2.88
N ALA A 19 7.84 5.52 3.02
CA ALA A 19 7.48 4.94 4.31
C ALA A 19 8.51 3.92 4.77
N ALA A 20 9.13 3.21 3.82
CA ALA A 20 10.10 2.17 4.14
C ALA A 20 11.36 2.72 4.81
N ASP A 21 11.86 3.83 4.29
CA ASP A 21 13.08 4.46 4.84
C ASP A 21 14.19 3.41 5.05
N GLY A 22 14.40 2.56 4.03
CA GLY A 22 15.42 1.53 4.06
C GLY A 22 15.02 0.23 4.72
N LYS A 23 13.83 0.15 5.30
CA LYS A 23 13.36 -1.07 5.97
C LYS A 23 12.69 -2.01 4.98
N GLU A 24 12.77 -3.31 5.27
CA GLU A 24 12.18 -4.33 4.41
C GLU A 24 10.67 -4.45 4.58
N GLU A 25 10.20 -4.43 5.83
CA GLU A 25 8.76 -4.50 6.14
C GLU A 25 8.28 -3.12 6.55
N VAL A 26 7.22 -2.66 5.91
CA VAL A 26 6.75 -1.28 6.07
C VAL A 26 5.33 -1.27 6.62
N PRO A 27 5.11 -0.69 7.79
CA PRO A 27 3.76 -0.63 8.37
C PRO A 27 2.77 0.06 7.45
N LEU A 28 1.58 -0.54 7.32
CA LEU A 28 0.52 0.03 6.49
C LEU A 28 0.14 1.45 6.91
N SER A 29 0.19 1.75 8.20
CA SER A 29 -0.13 3.09 8.69
C SER A 29 0.82 4.15 8.12
N LEU A 30 2.10 3.80 7.98
CA LEU A 30 3.09 4.73 7.41
C LEU A 30 2.86 4.93 5.92
N ILE A 31 2.51 3.85 5.21
CA ILE A 31 2.21 3.95 3.79
C ILE A 31 0.97 4.82 3.59
N GLY A 32 -0.06 4.62 4.42
CA GLY A 32 -1.27 5.44 4.36
C GLY A 32 -0.99 6.91 4.58
N GLY A 33 -0.13 7.22 5.56
CA GLY A 33 0.27 8.60 5.80
C GLY A 33 0.99 9.23 4.61
N ALA A 34 1.90 8.48 3.99
CA ALA A 34 2.61 8.96 2.81
C ALA A 34 1.67 9.20 1.64
N LEU A 35 0.71 8.29 1.42
CA LEU A 35 -0.28 8.45 0.35
C LEU A 35 -1.14 9.68 0.57
N LYS A 36 -1.56 9.94 1.80
CA LYS A 36 -2.37 11.09 2.12
C LYS A 36 -1.62 12.41 1.89
N LYS A 37 -0.31 12.41 2.12
CA LYS A 37 0.50 13.60 1.83
C LYS A 37 0.60 13.87 0.35
N MET A 38 0.74 12.83 -0.47
CA MET A 38 0.84 12.98 -1.92
C MET A 38 -0.52 13.23 -2.57
N MET A 39 -1.55 12.59 -2.04
CA MET A 39 -2.91 12.67 -2.58
C MET A 39 -3.87 12.89 -1.42
N PRO A 40 -4.10 14.18 -1.02
CA PRO A 40 -4.96 14.47 0.14
C PRO A 40 -6.37 13.88 0.06
N LYS A 41 -6.86 13.63 -1.15
CA LYS A 41 -8.18 13.04 -1.36
C LYS A 41 -8.14 11.53 -1.57
N PHE A 42 -7.01 10.90 -1.29
CA PHE A 42 -6.85 9.46 -1.47
C PHE A 42 -7.88 8.67 -0.66
N LYS A 43 -8.51 7.69 -1.32
CA LYS A 43 -9.43 6.76 -0.69
C LYS A 43 -9.29 5.41 -1.36
N VAL A 44 -9.12 4.34 -0.55
CA VAL A 44 -8.94 3.00 -1.10
C VAL A 44 -10.16 2.53 -1.89
N ARG A 45 -11.33 3.02 -1.54
CA ARG A 45 -12.57 2.62 -2.23
C ARG A 45 -12.57 3.03 -3.70
N ARG A 46 -11.85 4.07 -4.06
CA ARG A 46 -11.73 4.50 -5.45
C ARG A 46 -11.11 3.39 -6.31
N TYR A 47 -10.30 2.55 -5.70
CA TYR A 47 -9.63 1.46 -6.40
C TYR A 47 -10.33 0.13 -6.23
N GLY A 48 -11.54 0.14 -5.70
CA GLY A 48 -12.34 -1.07 -5.52
C GLY A 48 -11.90 -1.93 -4.35
N CYS A 49 -11.18 -1.34 -3.40
CA CYS A 49 -10.64 -2.07 -2.25
C CYS A 49 -11.23 -1.56 -0.95
N LYS A 50 -11.39 -2.44 0.03
CA LYS A 50 -11.94 -2.07 1.33
C LYS A 50 -10.91 -1.51 2.28
N THR A 51 -9.65 -1.94 2.14
CA THR A 51 -8.57 -1.51 3.02
C THR A 51 -7.31 -1.27 2.21
N LEU A 52 -6.37 -0.54 2.80
CA LEU A 52 -5.07 -0.30 2.16
C LEU A 52 -4.31 -1.61 1.96
N GLY A 53 -4.41 -2.54 2.91
CA GLY A 53 -3.79 -3.86 2.76
C GLY A 53 -4.30 -4.57 1.53
N LYS A 54 -5.63 -4.55 1.31
CA LYS A 54 -6.22 -5.18 0.14
C LYS A 54 -5.74 -4.53 -1.16
N LEU A 55 -5.55 -3.21 -1.15
CA LEU A 55 -5.02 -2.52 -2.32
C LEU A 55 -3.61 -3.01 -2.64
N TYR A 56 -2.72 -3.02 -1.66
CA TYR A 56 -1.33 -3.46 -1.90
C TYR A 56 -1.25 -4.94 -2.26
N GLU A 57 -2.16 -5.76 -1.74
CA GLU A 57 -2.22 -7.17 -2.10
C GLU A 57 -2.49 -7.36 -3.60
N ARG A 58 -3.23 -6.45 -4.20
CA ARG A 58 -3.53 -6.50 -5.64
C ARG A 58 -2.38 -6.02 -6.51
N LEU A 59 -1.39 -5.36 -5.92
CA LEU A 59 -0.21 -4.91 -6.67
C LEU A 59 0.79 -6.05 -6.73
N ASP A 60 1.17 -6.45 -7.93
CA ASP A 60 1.98 -7.65 -8.15
C ASP A 60 3.33 -7.65 -7.45
N ARG A 61 3.86 -6.47 -7.15
CA ARG A 61 5.19 -6.34 -6.55
C ARG A 61 5.23 -6.53 -5.04
N TYR A 62 4.08 -6.56 -4.39
CA TYR A 62 4.01 -6.49 -2.94
C TYR A 62 3.31 -7.70 -2.35
N GLU A 63 3.65 -8.00 -1.11
CA GLU A 63 2.91 -9.00 -0.35
C GLU A 63 2.67 -8.46 1.05
N LEU A 64 1.60 -8.92 1.67
CA LEU A 64 1.22 -8.49 3.01
C LEU A 64 1.97 -9.29 4.06
N VAL A 65 2.30 -8.60 5.15
CA VAL A 65 2.83 -9.24 6.36
C VAL A 65 1.67 -9.30 7.34
N MET A 66 1.31 -10.50 7.76
CA MET A 66 0.15 -10.72 8.62
C MET A 66 0.60 -10.93 10.06
N THR A 67 -0.25 -10.49 10.99
CA THR A 67 -0.04 -10.80 12.41
C THR A 67 -0.47 -12.25 12.67
N GLU A 68 -0.19 -12.74 13.89
CA GLU A 68 -0.63 -14.08 14.30
C GLU A 68 -2.15 -14.24 14.21
N LYS A 69 -2.87 -13.14 14.36
CA LYS A 69 -4.33 -13.15 14.29
C LYS A 69 -4.88 -13.03 12.87
N GLY A 70 -3.99 -13.04 11.87
CA GLY A 70 -4.41 -12.96 10.49
C GLY A 70 -4.79 -11.56 10.02
N VAL A 71 -4.32 -10.54 10.70
CA VAL A 71 -4.57 -9.14 10.32
C VAL A 71 -3.35 -8.59 9.58
N ALA A 72 -3.58 -7.92 8.46
CA ALA A 72 -2.49 -7.31 7.71
C ALA A 72 -1.93 -6.13 8.51
N SER A 73 -0.63 -6.13 8.76
CA SER A 73 0.02 -5.08 9.54
C SER A 73 1.06 -4.30 8.74
N ALA A 74 1.70 -4.93 7.76
CA ALA A 74 2.77 -4.33 6.99
C ALA A 74 2.78 -4.87 5.57
N VAL A 75 3.63 -4.28 4.75
CA VAL A 75 3.80 -4.65 3.35
C VAL A 75 5.30 -4.79 3.09
N ARG A 76 5.66 -5.71 2.20
CA ARG A 76 7.04 -5.82 1.74
C ARG A 76 7.06 -6.16 0.25
N LEU A 77 8.19 -5.91 -0.39
CA LEU A 77 8.35 -6.29 -1.78
C LEU A 77 8.46 -7.82 -1.88
N LYS A 78 7.87 -8.39 -2.92
CA LYS A 78 8.04 -9.80 -3.21
C LYS A 78 9.51 -10.03 -3.58
N GLY A 79 10.06 -11.03 -2.97
CA GLY A 79 11.48 -11.35 -3.13
C GLY A 79 11.90 -11.98 -4.42
#